data_c977c52127fffc92c6fdd0774e0d8621
#
_entry.id   c977c52127fffc92c6fdd0774e0d8621
#
_cell.length_a   1.000
_cell.length_b   1.000
_cell.length_c   1.000
_cell.angle_alpha   90.00
_cell.angle_beta   90.00
_cell.angle_gamma   90.00
#
_symmetry.space_group_name_H-M   'P 1'
#
loop_
_entity.id
_entity.type
_entity.pdbx_description
1 polymer ?
#
loop_
_entity_poly.entity_id
_entity_poly.type
_entity_poly.pdbx_seq_one_letter_code
_entity_poly.pdbx_strand_id
1 'polypeptide(L)'
;QLTILDYNRVVKDLNGLTSEQFLDALTKNFEVIEIDAINVNVSGDEEGIPCYEKIAIDEAIEQFGLDILKPAALHSFLVYLDGKWYGLFAKPGTYDDEDPIGVLDVDISSRLILDDILGIKDLRSDKRIDFVGGLRGLGELKRRVDSGEMKMALALHPVTMQQIMDIADSGKIMPPKATWFEPKLRSGLIIHKLD
;
A
#
# COMPACT_ATOMS: atom_id res chain seq x y z
N GLN A 1 16.40 -5.01 16.18
CA GLN A 1 15.57 -3.82 15.94
C GLN A 1 14.21 -4.26 15.44
N LEU A 2 13.13 -3.70 16.00
CA LEU A 2 11.76 -3.93 15.53
C LEU A 2 11.50 -3.03 14.32
N THR A 3 10.97 -3.61 13.25
CA THR A 3 10.63 -2.89 12.02
C THR A 3 9.14 -3.04 11.72
N ILE A 4 8.50 -1.95 11.33
CA ILE A 4 7.13 -1.95 10.83
C ILE A 4 7.20 -2.01 9.32
N LEU A 5 6.56 -3.01 8.74
CA LEU A 5 6.48 -3.22 7.30
C LEU A 5 5.06 -2.97 6.81
N ASP A 6 4.95 -2.74 5.51
CA ASP A 6 3.69 -2.64 4.80
C ASP A 6 2.85 -3.92 4.92
N TYR A 7 1.54 -3.77 4.88
CA TYR A 7 0.61 -4.88 4.87
C TYR A 7 -0.33 -4.71 3.68
N ASN A 8 0.05 -5.32 2.57
CA ASN A 8 -0.56 -5.11 1.27
C ASN A 8 -1.82 -5.96 1.08
N ARG A 9 -2.66 -5.58 0.12
CA ARG A 9 -3.93 -6.22 -0.19
C ARG A 9 -3.89 -6.79 -1.60
N VAL A 10 -4.58 -7.93 -1.78
CA VAL A 10 -4.87 -8.50 -3.10
C VAL A 10 -6.34 -8.87 -3.15
N VAL A 11 -6.98 -8.64 -4.29
CA VAL A 11 -8.44 -8.78 -4.45
C VAL A 11 -8.74 -9.62 -5.67
N LYS A 12 -9.71 -10.53 -5.53
CA LYS A 12 -10.07 -11.53 -6.56
C LYS A 12 -10.84 -10.97 -7.74
N ASP A 13 -11.64 -9.92 -7.51
CA ASP A 13 -12.49 -9.33 -8.55
C ASP A 13 -12.68 -7.82 -8.32
N LEU A 14 -13.22 -7.14 -9.31
CA LEU A 14 -13.49 -5.71 -9.27
C LEU A 14 -14.98 -5.39 -9.05
N ASN A 15 -15.70 -6.26 -8.36
CA ASN A 15 -17.14 -6.05 -8.07
C ASN A 15 -17.99 -5.83 -9.34
N GLY A 16 -17.69 -6.58 -10.41
CA GLY A 16 -18.37 -6.49 -11.69
C GLY A 16 -17.92 -5.34 -12.60
N LEU A 17 -16.98 -4.51 -12.15
CA LEU A 17 -16.41 -3.44 -12.97
C LEU A 17 -15.37 -3.99 -13.94
N THR A 18 -15.24 -3.34 -15.11
CA THR A 18 -14.06 -3.50 -15.95
C THR A 18 -12.87 -2.79 -15.31
N SER A 19 -11.66 -3.10 -15.77
CA SER A 19 -10.45 -2.42 -15.27
C SER A 19 -10.49 -0.91 -15.53
N GLU A 20 -11.00 -0.49 -16.69
CA GLU A 20 -11.17 0.92 -17.03
C GLU A 20 -12.19 1.62 -16.08
N GLN A 21 -13.35 0.98 -15.84
CA GLN A 21 -14.35 1.50 -14.92
C GLN A 21 -13.82 1.59 -13.48
N PHE A 22 -13.00 0.63 -13.06
CA PHE A 22 -12.36 0.67 -11.75
C PHE A 22 -11.37 1.82 -11.64
N LEU A 23 -10.49 2.00 -12.63
CA LEU A 23 -9.53 3.12 -12.68
C LEU A 23 -10.24 4.47 -12.72
N ASP A 24 -11.32 4.60 -13.48
CA ASP A 24 -12.14 5.81 -13.51
C ASP A 24 -12.78 6.10 -12.14
N ALA A 25 -13.36 5.09 -11.49
CA ALA A 25 -13.93 5.23 -10.15
C ALA A 25 -12.91 5.71 -9.11
N LEU A 26 -11.64 5.28 -9.20
CA LEU A 26 -10.56 5.75 -8.34
C LEU A 26 -10.31 7.26 -8.49
N THR A 27 -10.52 7.83 -9.68
CA THR A 27 -10.25 9.25 -9.93
C THR A 27 -11.12 10.20 -9.11
N LYS A 28 -12.21 9.72 -8.56
CA LYS A 28 -13.05 10.50 -7.64
C LYS A 28 -12.28 10.99 -6.43
N ASN A 29 -11.51 10.10 -5.81
CA ASN A 29 -10.83 10.35 -4.54
C ASN A 29 -9.30 10.39 -4.64
N PHE A 30 -8.74 9.95 -5.77
CA PHE A 30 -7.29 9.87 -5.99
C PHE A 30 -6.89 10.56 -7.29
N GLU A 31 -5.69 11.08 -7.33
CA GLU A 31 -4.95 11.26 -8.57
C GLU A 31 -4.40 9.89 -8.98
N VAL A 32 -4.67 9.47 -10.21
CA VAL A 32 -4.30 8.15 -10.75
C VAL A 32 -3.32 8.33 -11.89
N ILE A 33 -2.14 7.76 -11.75
CA ILE A 33 -1.05 7.88 -12.73
C ILE A 33 -0.59 6.48 -13.14
N GLU A 34 -0.70 6.14 -14.43
CA GLU A 34 -0.06 4.94 -14.98
C GLU A 34 1.47 5.14 -14.93
N ILE A 35 2.20 4.20 -14.33
CA ILE A 35 3.65 4.27 -14.19
C ILE A 35 4.28 3.55 -15.39
N ASP A 36 4.62 4.30 -16.41
CA ASP A 36 5.34 3.83 -17.60
C ASP A 36 6.85 4.10 -17.54
N ALA A 37 7.25 5.05 -16.72
CA ALA A 37 8.65 5.44 -16.49
C ALA A 37 8.80 6.11 -15.13
N ILE A 38 10.04 6.15 -14.63
CA ILE A 38 10.41 6.85 -13.39
C ILE A 38 11.61 7.76 -13.63
N ASN A 39 11.74 8.78 -12.78
CA ASN A 39 12.93 9.65 -12.76
C ASN A 39 13.94 9.07 -11.78
N VAL A 40 15.14 8.77 -12.27
CA VAL A 40 16.25 8.25 -11.47
C VAL A 40 17.33 9.29 -11.37
N ASN A 41 17.86 9.49 -10.17
CA ASN A 41 19.03 10.34 -9.97
C ASN A 41 20.27 9.60 -10.49
N VAL A 42 20.87 10.10 -11.56
CA VAL A 42 22.03 9.48 -12.21
C VAL A 42 23.36 10.07 -11.76
N SER A 43 23.40 11.34 -11.39
CA SER A 43 24.58 12.03 -10.83
C SER A 43 24.22 13.48 -10.46
N GLY A 44 25.08 14.15 -9.70
CA GLY A 44 25.04 15.61 -9.62
C GLY A 44 25.86 16.23 -10.78
N ASP A 45 25.51 17.43 -11.20
CA ASP A 45 26.36 18.22 -12.10
C ASP A 45 27.62 18.73 -11.34
N GLU A 46 28.49 19.49 -12.03
CA GLU A 46 29.69 20.07 -11.43
C GLU A 46 29.39 21.05 -10.29
N GLU A 47 28.14 21.56 -10.19
CA GLU A 47 27.66 22.45 -9.14
C GLU A 47 26.97 21.67 -8.00
N GLY A 48 26.88 20.33 -8.10
CA GLY A 48 26.22 19.43 -7.12
C GLY A 48 24.72 19.41 -7.20
N ILE A 49 24.11 19.89 -8.31
CA ILE A 49 22.69 19.85 -8.56
C ILE A 49 22.32 18.43 -9.04
N PRO A 50 21.34 17.74 -8.43
CA PRO A 50 20.94 16.41 -8.84
C PRO A 50 20.44 16.38 -10.29
N CYS A 51 21.01 15.51 -11.11
CA CYS A 51 20.55 15.23 -12.47
C CYS A 51 19.63 14.03 -12.46
N TYR A 52 18.44 14.18 -13.05
CA TYR A 52 17.46 13.11 -13.16
C TYR A 52 17.32 12.67 -14.61
N GLU A 53 17.33 11.37 -14.82
CA GLU A 53 17.02 10.74 -16.10
C GLU A 53 15.70 9.99 -16.00
N LYS A 54 14.84 10.15 -17.02
CA LYS A 54 13.59 9.40 -17.15
C LYS A 54 13.89 8.07 -17.84
N ILE A 55 13.72 6.96 -17.12
CA ILE A 55 13.90 5.62 -17.66
C ILE A 55 12.58 4.85 -17.66
N ALA A 56 12.41 3.95 -18.63
CA ALA A 56 11.22 3.11 -18.73
C ALA A 56 11.08 2.21 -17.50
N ILE A 57 9.84 1.91 -17.12
CA ILE A 57 9.55 1.14 -15.91
C ILE A 57 10.23 -0.24 -15.90
N ASP A 58 10.24 -0.94 -17.05
CA ASP A 58 10.85 -2.28 -17.14
C ASP A 58 12.37 -2.19 -16.94
N GLU A 59 13.02 -1.20 -17.52
CA GLU A 59 14.45 -0.94 -17.34
C GLU A 59 14.77 -0.58 -15.88
N ALA A 60 13.93 0.25 -15.25
CA ALA A 60 14.08 0.63 -13.85
C ALA A 60 13.95 -0.59 -12.93
N ILE A 61 12.99 -1.47 -13.20
CA ILE A 61 12.80 -2.72 -12.44
C ILE A 61 13.99 -3.66 -12.62
N GLU A 62 14.51 -3.78 -13.83
CA GLU A 62 15.70 -4.62 -14.12
C GLU A 62 16.93 -4.10 -13.36
N GLN A 63 17.13 -2.78 -13.35
CA GLN A 63 18.32 -2.14 -12.75
C GLN A 63 18.25 -2.06 -11.22
N PHE A 64 17.10 -1.70 -10.66
CA PHE A 64 16.96 -1.35 -9.24
C PHE A 64 16.07 -2.33 -8.45
N GLY A 65 15.42 -3.27 -9.13
CA GLY A 65 14.43 -4.16 -8.56
C GLY A 65 13.04 -3.54 -8.45
N LEU A 66 12.05 -4.41 -8.34
CA LEU A 66 10.63 -4.01 -8.32
C LEU A 66 10.26 -3.11 -7.13
N ASP A 67 10.98 -3.23 -6.02
CA ASP A 67 10.71 -2.48 -4.79
C ASP A 67 10.97 -0.97 -4.91
N ILE A 68 11.59 -0.51 -6.03
CA ILE A 68 11.69 0.93 -6.34
C ILE A 68 10.32 1.60 -6.50
N LEU A 69 9.29 0.81 -6.81
CA LEU A 69 7.91 1.29 -6.97
C LEU A 69 7.12 1.39 -5.67
N LYS A 70 7.68 0.96 -4.54
CA LYS A 70 6.97 1.04 -3.25
C LYS A 70 6.50 2.46 -2.97
N PRO A 71 5.27 2.62 -2.42
CA PRO A 71 4.81 3.93 -1.96
C PRO A 71 5.83 4.57 -1.03
N ALA A 72 6.35 5.74 -1.43
CA ALA A 72 7.45 6.42 -0.72
C ALA A 72 6.97 7.39 0.36
N ALA A 73 5.69 7.73 0.38
CA ALA A 73 5.10 8.71 1.29
C ALA A 73 3.72 8.27 1.76
N LEU A 74 3.27 8.83 2.87
CA LEU A 74 1.88 8.71 3.35
C LEU A 74 0.91 9.22 2.27
N HIS A 75 -0.28 8.63 2.24
CA HIS A 75 -1.37 8.96 1.30
C HIS A 75 -1.05 8.66 -0.16
N SER A 76 0.01 7.88 -0.39
CA SER A 76 0.34 7.30 -1.69
C SER A 76 0.18 5.79 -1.67
N PHE A 77 -0.33 5.26 -2.77
CA PHE A 77 -0.64 3.83 -2.93
C PHE A 77 -0.13 3.37 -4.28
N LEU A 78 0.05 2.07 -4.43
CA LEU A 78 0.42 1.48 -5.70
C LEU A 78 -0.57 0.37 -6.05
N VAL A 79 -1.19 0.44 -7.22
CA VAL A 79 -2.09 -0.60 -7.74
C VAL A 79 -1.38 -1.35 -8.86
N TYR A 80 -1.46 -2.68 -8.81
CA TYR A 80 -1.10 -3.55 -9.93
C TYR A 80 -2.36 -4.18 -10.52
N LEU A 81 -2.61 -3.93 -11.79
CA LEU A 81 -3.82 -4.35 -12.51
C LEU A 81 -3.50 -4.60 -13.97
N ASP A 82 -3.90 -5.76 -14.50
CA ASP A 82 -3.77 -6.14 -15.92
C ASP A 82 -2.35 -5.92 -16.49
N GLY A 83 -1.32 -6.28 -15.70
CA GLY A 83 0.08 -6.17 -16.11
C GLY A 83 0.70 -4.78 -15.96
N LYS A 84 -0.04 -3.79 -15.45
CA LYS A 84 0.39 -2.40 -15.32
C LYS A 84 0.41 -1.93 -13.87
N TRP A 85 1.28 -0.98 -13.59
CA TRP A 85 1.39 -0.31 -12.30
C TRP A 85 0.76 1.08 -12.35
N TYR A 86 0.00 1.43 -11.33
CA TYR A 86 -0.66 2.73 -11.17
C TYR A 86 -0.32 3.31 -9.81
N GLY A 87 0.25 4.52 -9.79
CA GLY A 87 0.39 5.32 -8.58
C GLY A 87 -0.93 6.01 -8.26
N LEU A 88 -1.34 5.95 -7.00
CA LEU A 88 -2.51 6.66 -6.49
C LEU A 88 -2.08 7.65 -5.42
N PHE A 89 -2.57 8.88 -5.49
CA PHE A 89 -2.34 9.90 -4.47
C PHE A 89 -3.69 10.41 -3.97
N ALA A 90 -3.92 10.26 -2.65
CA ALA A 90 -5.19 10.67 -2.05
C ALA A 90 -5.38 12.19 -2.19
N LYS A 91 -6.53 12.61 -2.71
CA LYS A 91 -6.83 14.03 -2.90
C LYS A 91 -7.08 14.72 -1.55
N PRO A 92 -6.75 16.01 -1.42
CA PRO A 92 -7.12 16.79 -0.24
C PRO A 92 -8.60 16.69 0.09
N GLY A 93 -8.91 16.52 1.39
CA GLY A 93 -10.29 16.38 1.87
C GLY A 93 -10.86 14.95 1.82
N THR A 94 -10.10 13.96 1.37
CA THR A 94 -10.50 12.54 1.42
C THR A 94 -10.19 11.88 2.75
N TYR A 95 -9.40 12.50 3.59
CA TYR A 95 -9.04 12.10 4.95
C TYR A 95 -8.98 13.33 5.85
N ASP A 96 -9.00 13.09 7.16
CA ASP A 96 -8.94 14.11 8.21
C ASP A 96 -7.64 13.93 9.00
N ASP A 97 -6.75 14.90 8.94
CA ASP A 97 -5.46 14.87 9.62
C ASP A 97 -5.60 14.88 11.16
N GLU A 98 -6.75 15.36 11.68
CA GLU A 98 -7.05 15.38 13.11
C GLU A 98 -7.61 14.04 13.62
N ASP A 99 -8.06 13.14 12.73
CA ASP A 99 -8.50 11.81 13.11
C ASP A 99 -7.35 10.78 13.00
N PRO A 100 -6.79 10.30 14.12
CA PRO A 100 -5.64 9.38 14.10
C PRO A 100 -5.94 8.03 13.44
N ILE A 101 -7.20 7.68 13.21
CA ILE A 101 -7.60 6.51 12.43
C ILE A 101 -7.85 6.90 10.96
N GLY A 102 -8.65 7.95 10.73
CA GLY A 102 -9.07 8.38 9.40
C GLY A 102 -7.93 8.83 8.50
N VAL A 103 -6.80 9.26 9.08
CA VAL A 103 -5.58 9.67 8.37
C VAL A 103 -4.72 8.49 7.91
N LEU A 104 -4.98 7.27 8.40
CA LEU A 104 -4.18 6.09 8.03
C LEU A 104 -4.45 5.65 6.60
N ASP A 105 -3.40 5.34 5.86
CA ASP A 105 -3.50 4.76 4.50
C ASP A 105 -4.34 3.48 4.48
N VAL A 106 -4.27 2.70 5.55
CA VAL A 106 -5.09 1.51 5.76
C VAL A 106 -6.58 1.86 5.80
N ASP A 107 -6.96 2.92 6.50
CA ASP A 107 -8.35 3.36 6.61
C ASP A 107 -8.83 4.02 5.31
N ILE A 108 -8.03 4.93 4.75
CA ILE A 108 -8.30 5.59 3.47
C ILE A 108 -8.59 4.55 2.38
N SER A 109 -7.69 3.57 2.21
CA SER A 109 -7.86 2.51 1.21
C SER A 109 -9.07 1.61 1.51
N SER A 110 -9.33 1.32 2.79
CA SER A 110 -10.47 0.49 3.19
C SER A 110 -11.81 1.16 2.89
N ARG A 111 -11.95 2.45 3.18
CA ARG A 111 -13.18 3.21 2.91
C ARG A 111 -13.36 3.48 1.42
N LEU A 112 -12.35 4.08 0.78
CA LEU A 112 -12.50 4.69 -0.54
C LEU A 112 -12.28 3.71 -1.70
N ILE A 113 -11.57 2.62 -1.47
CA ILE A 113 -11.31 1.61 -2.51
C ILE A 113 -12.06 0.32 -2.22
N LEU A 114 -11.82 -0.28 -1.04
CA LEU A 114 -12.35 -1.60 -0.74
C LEU A 114 -13.86 -1.59 -0.48
N ASP A 115 -14.38 -0.64 0.29
CA ASP A 115 -15.82 -0.52 0.55
C ASP A 115 -16.54 0.21 -0.59
N ASP A 116 -16.20 1.45 -0.86
CA ASP A 116 -16.97 2.31 -1.80
C ASP A 116 -16.98 1.77 -3.23
N ILE A 117 -15.86 1.23 -3.73
CA ILE A 117 -15.75 0.76 -5.12
C ILE A 117 -15.96 -0.75 -5.20
N LEU A 118 -15.27 -1.53 -4.35
CA LEU A 118 -15.27 -2.97 -4.45
C LEU A 118 -16.33 -3.65 -3.57
N GLY A 119 -17.03 -2.90 -2.71
CA GLY A 119 -18.08 -3.42 -1.83
C GLY A 119 -17.57 -4.39 -0.76
N ILE A 120 -16.27 -4.35 -0.44
CA ILE A 120 -15.63 -5.17 0.60
C ILE A 120 -15.70 -4.42 1.93
N LYS A 121 -16.75 -4.68 2.71
CA LYS A 121 -17.04 -3.97 3.96
C LYS A 121 -16.32 -4.55 5.18
N ASP A 122 -16.17 -5.87 5.22
CA ASP A 122 -15.51 -6.54 6.33
C ASP A 122 -14.27 -7.31 5.84
N LEU A 123 -13.11 -6.74 6.10
CA LEU A 123 -11.81 -7.29 5.73
C LEU A 123 -11.47 -8.63 6.38
N ARG A 124 -12.20 -9.05 7.42
CA ARG A 124 -11.94 -10.30 8.15
C ARG A 124 -12.71 -11.48 7.57
N SER A 125 -13.90 -11.24 7.02
CA SER A 125 -14.81 -12.28 6.57
C SER A 125 -14.97 -12.35 5.05
N ASP A 126 -14.68 -11.28 4.30
CA ASP A 126 -14.81 -11.28 2.85
C ASP A 126 -13.72 -12.15 2.20
N LYS A 127 -14.16 -13.16 1.45
CA LYS A 127 -13.26 -14.14 0.79
C LYS A 127 -12.64 -13.62 -0.51
N ARG A 128 -13.03 -12.42 -0.96
CA ARG A 128 -12.48 -11.79 -2.16
C ARG A 128 -11.15 -11.08 -1.90
N ILE A 129 -10.85 -10.76 -0.63
CA ILE A 129 -9.61 -10.09 -0.24
C ILE A 129 -8.67 -11.05 0.50
N ASP A 130 -7.38 -10.89 0.26
CA ASP A 130 -6.31 -11.50 1.04
C ASP A 130 -5.16 -10.51 1.26
N PHE A 131 -4.23 -10.84 2.16
CA PHE A 131 -3.22 -9.94 2.65
C PHE A 131 -1.81 -10.49 2.43
N VAL A 132 -0.90 -9.60 2.04
CA VAL A 132 0.51 -9.94 1.79
C VAL A 132 1.39 -9.05 2.67
N GLY A 133 2.10 -9.64 3.63
CA GLY A 133 3.05 -8.92 4.48
C GLY A 133 4.28 -8.47 3.71
N GLY A 134 4.83 -7.31 4.07
CA GLY A 134 5.89 -6.62 3.35
C GLY A 134 7.19 -7.39 3.11
N LEU A 135 7.47 -8.44 3.89
CA LEU A 135 8.60 -9.33 3.63
C LEU A 135 8.56 -10.01 2.25
N ARG A 136 7.37 -10.22 1.70
CA ARG A 136 7.19 -10.84 0.39
C ARG A 136 7.34 -9.85 -0.75
N GLY A 137 7.32 -8.56 -0.45
CA GLY A 137 7.52 -7.46 -1.39
C GLY A 137 6.46 -7.37 -2.50
N LEU A 138 6.70 -6.45 -3.43
CA LEU A 138 5.84 -6.24 -4.60
C LEU A 138 5.85 -7.44 -5.57
N GLY A 139 6.92 -8.25 -5.55
CA GLY A 139 7.04 -9.44 -6.39
C GLY A 139 5.94 -10.47 -6.14
N GLU A 140 5.54 -10.68 -4.88
CA GLU A 140 4.43 -11.57 -4.55
C GLU A 140 3.08 -11.00 -5.00
N LEU A 141 2.90 -9.69 -4.90
CA LEU A 141 1.70 -9.02 -5.41
C LEU A 141 1.55 -9.23 -6.93
N LYS A 142 2.63 -8.94 -7.66
CA LYS A 142 2.69 -9.15 -9.11
C LYS A 142 2.41 -10.62 -9.48
N ARG A 143 3.09 -11.56 -8.83
CA ARG A 143 2.93 -13.00 -9.06
C ARG A 143 1.47 -13.44 -8.91
N ARG A 144 0.79 -13.01 -7.85
CA ARG A 144 -0.60 -13.43 -7.57
C ARG A 144 -1.60 -12.87 -8.57
N VAL A 145 -1.33 -11.70 -9.12
CA VAL A 145 -2.17 -11.11 -10.18
C VAL A 145 -1.87 -11.77 -11.53
N ASP A 146 -0.60 -11.89 -11.91
CA ASP A 146 -0.19 -12.48 -13.19
C ASP A 146 -0.60 -13.94 -13.34
N SER A 147 -0.65 -14.69 -12.23
CA SER A 147 -1.12 -16.07 -12.23
C SER A 147 -2.64 -16.21 -12.35
N GLY A 148 -3.39 -15.13 -12.30
CA GLY A 148 -4.85 -15.13 -12.29
C GLY A 148 -5.48 -15.55 -10.94
N GLU A 149 -4.66 -15.74 -9.90
CA GLU A 149 -5.16 -16.02 -8.54
C GLU A 149 -5.95 -14.81 -8.00
N MET A 150 -5.46 -13.61 -8.30
CA MET A 150 -6.07 -12.35 -7.92
C MET A 150 -6.23 -11.44 -9.15
N LYS A 151 -7.22 -10.56 -9.11
CA LYS A 151 -7.48 -9.61 -10.21
C LYS A 151 -6.61 -8.36 -10.07
N MET A 152 -6.40 -7.88 -8.86
CA MET A 152 -5.57 -6.71 -8.60
C MET A 152 -4.84 -6.80 -7.26
N ALA A 153 -3.77 -6.03 -7.14
CA ALA A 153 -3.05 -5.83 -5.90
C ALA A 153 -2.97 -4.35 -5.53
N LEU A 154 -2.96 -4.07 -4.23
CA LEU A 154 -2.85 -2.74 -3.66
C LEU A 154 -1.73 -2.74 -2.62
N ALA A 155 -0.68 -1.99 -2.88
CA ALA A 155 0.41 -1.76 -1.94
C ALA A 155 0.23 -0.41 -1.23
N LEU A 156 0.56 -0.40 0.07
CA LEU A 156 0.45 0.76 0.94
C LEU A 156 1.81 1.15 1.51
N HIS A 157 1.93 2.42 1.89
CA HIS A 157 3.03 2.84 2.73
C HIS A 157 2.89 2.21 4.14
N PRO A 158 3.98 1.76 4.79
CA PRO A 158 3.94 1.26 6.16
C PRO A 158 3.40 2.29 7.14
N VAL A 159 2.61 1.85 8.12
CA VAL A 159 2.20 2.71 9.24
C VAL A 159 3.44 3.14 10.02
N THR A 160 3.53 4.41 10.35
CA THR A 160 4.66 4.96 11.10
C THR A 160 4.53 4.70 12.60
N MET A 161 5.66 4.73 13.32
CA MET A 161 5.63 4.63 14.79
C MET A 161 4.84 5.78 15.42
N GLN A 162 4.93 6.99 14.85
CA GLN A 162 4.19 8.14 15.34
C GLN A 162 2.68 7.90 15.24
N GLN A 163 2.19 7.42 14.11
CA GLN A 163 0.76 7.08 13.95
C GLN A 163 0.27 6.03 14.96
N ILE A 164 1.12 5.05 15.30
CA ILE A 164 0.77 4.05 16.35
C ILE A 164 0.64 4.73 17.72
N MET A 165 1.56 5.63 18.05
CA MET A 165 1.52 6.37 19.32
C MET A 165 0.29 7.29 19.39
N ASP A 166 0.00 8.02 18.32
CA ASP A 166 -1.15 8.93 18.26
C ASP A 166 -2.48 8.17 18.46
N ILE A 167 -2.61 6.97 17.87
CA ILE A 167 -3.78 6.11 18.10
C ILE A 167 -3.84 5.66 19.56
N ALA A 168 -2.72 5.21 20.14
CA ALA A 168 -2.67 4.76 21.53
C ALA A 168 -3.05 5.90 22.50
N ASP A 169 -2.51 7.10 22.28
CA ASP A 169 -2.78 8.28 23.11
C ASP A 169 -4.24 8.75 22.98
N SER A 170 -4.86 8.55 21.82
CA SER A 170 -6.28 8.85 21.61
C SER A 170 -7.24 7.87 22.27
N GLY A 171 -6.74 6.75 22.79
CA GLY A 171 -7.56 5.65 23.32
C GLY A 171 -8.36 4.88 22.27
N LYS A 172 -8.13 5.13 20.99
CA LYS A 172 -8.76 4.39 19.87
C LYS A 172 -8.05 3.06 19.61
N ILE A 173 -8.68 2.19 18.85
CA ILE A 173 -8.15 0.86 18.52
C ILE A 173 -7.66 0.87 17.07
N MET A 174 -6.42 0.39 16.87
CA MET A 174 -5.82 0.21 15.55
C MET A 174 -6.72 -0.66 14.65
N PRO A 175 -6.98 -0.25 13.40
CA PRO A 175 -7.71 -1.07 12.43
C PRO A 175 -7.05 -2.44 12.22
N PRO A 176 -7.82 -3.49 11.90
CA PRO A 176 -7.26 -4.80 11.62
C PRO A 176 -6.36 -4.78 10.37
N LYS A 177 -5.32 -5.61 10.38
CA LYS A 177 -4.40 -5.74 9.23
C LYS A 177 -3.71 -4.41 8.86
N ALA A 178 -3.45 -3.56 9.85
CA ALA A 178 -2.79 -2.26 9.65
C ALA A 178 -1.26 -2.36 9.66
N THR A 179 -0.69 -3.24 10.49
CA THR A 179 0.75 -3.32 10.71
C THR A 179 1.28 -4.75 10.55
N TRP A 180 2.49 -4.84 10.01
CA TRP A 180 3.28 -6.06 10.00
C TRP A 180 4.60 -5.79 10.73
N PHE A 181 4.77 -6.40 11.91
CA PHE A 181 6.01 -6.26 12.69
C PHE A 181 7.00 -7.38 12.39
N GLU A 182 8.28 -7.01 12.24
CA GLU A 182 9.40 -7.95 12.14
C GLU A 182 10.55 -7.56 13.09
N PRO A 183 11.19 -8.55 13.73
CA PRO A 183 10.83 -9.97 13.76
C PRO A 183 9.54 -10.22 14.54
N LYS A 184 8.81 -11.28 14.19
CA LYS A 184 7.65 -11.72 14.96
C LYS A 184 8.09 -12.13 16.36
N LEU A 185 7.48 -11.54 17.39
CA LEU A 185 7.71 -11.96 18.76
C LEU A 185 7.21 -13.39 18.94
N ARG A 186 8.07 -14.23 19.51
CA ARG A 186 7.69 -15.60 19.87
C ARG A 186 6.81 -15.56 21.12
N SER A 187 5.60 -16.09 21.04
CA SER A 187 4.75 -16.28 22.21
C SER A 187 5.30 -17.42 23.10
N GLY A 188 5.12 -17.29 24.41
CA GLY A 188 5.49 -18.34 25.36
C GLY A 188 6.97 -18.40 25.76
N LEU A 189 7.83 -17.48 25.31
CA LEU A 189 9.23 -17.38 25.75
C LEU A 189 9.34 -16.88 27.19
N ILE A 190 8.41 -16.02 27.63
CA ILE A 190 8.32 -15.51 28.99
C ILE A 190 6.85 -15.62 29.40
N ILE A 191 6.59 -16.34 30.48
CA ILE A 191 5.28 -16.44 31.09
C ILE A 191 5.39 -15.81 32.46
N HIS A 192 4.68 -14.68 32.67
CA HIS A 192 4.50 -14.09 33.97
C HIS A 192 3.15 -14.55 34.56
N LYS A 193 3.21 -15.33 35.62
CA LYS A 193 2.00 -15.75 36.33
C LYS A 193 1.55 -14.58 37.25
N LEU A 194 0.34 -14.12 37.02
CA LEU A 194 -0.30 -13.15 37.92
C LEU A 194 -0.89 -13.94 39.08
N ASP A 195 -0.48 -13.61 40.33
CA ASP A 195 -1.05 -14.13 41.58
C ASP A 195 -2.33 -13.39 41.90
#